data_270ef536a8a1d9f5fc4918ee022df354
#
_entry.id   270ef536a8a1d9f5fc4918ee022df354
#
_cell.length_a   1.000
_cell.length_b   1.000
_cell.length_c   1.000
_cell.angle_alpha   90.00
_cell.angle_beta   90.00
_cell.angle_gamma   90.00
#
_symmetry.space_group_name_H-M   'P 1'
#
loop_
_entity.id
_entity.type
_entity.pdbx_description
1 polymer ?
#
loop_
_entity_poly.entity_id
_entity_poly.type
_entity_poly.pdbx_seq_one_letter_code
_entity_poly.pdbx_strand_id
1 'polypeptide(L)'
;MRKKGNKESFWPSYVDIVTTLFAIMVVLFAVSYSRFRVKEAELRKIADKYEEIKKIYQTVENIDSTYFAYDSTYVKHIFKIQVTYQKGEFDLYKLMADRTNRAEADTLRKRIIAAGQEIKRTVQNLQNMHDKKQDIKYLVVIEGQASADGYYVNPYFNNDVLSYQRALELHRFWKKNEIDFSSLPK
;
A
#
# COMPACT_ATOMS: atom_id res chain seq x y z
N MET A 1 76.76 19.90 -54.96
CA MET A 1 76.09 19.11 -53.91
C MET A 1 74.69 19.66 -53.67
N ARG A 2 73.61 18.95 -54.12
CA ARG A 2 72.21 19.29 -53.87
C ARG A 2 71.79 18.66 -52.60
N LYS A 3 71.49 19.49 -51.50
CA LYS A 3 70.85 19.04 -50.32
C LYS A 3 69.42 18.52 -50.62
N LYS A 4 69.22 17.22 -50.50
CA LYS A 4 67.89 16.63 -50.45
C LYS A 4 67.17 17.13 -49.23
N GLY A 5 66.21 18.02 -49.41
CA GLY A 5 65.30 18.43 -48.30
C GLY A 5 64.47 17.21 -47.87
N ASN A 6 64.59 16.82 -46.64
CA ASN A 6 63.73 15.85 -46.01
C ASN A 6 62.30 16.43 -46.01
N LYS A 7 61.43 15.93 -46.86
CA LYS A 7 60.00 16.16 -46.76
C LYS A 7 59.54 15.31 -45.57
N GLU A 8 59.55 15.90 -44.41
CA GLU A 8 58.87 15.27 -43.24
C GLU A 8 57.42 15.03 -43.65
N SER A 9 57.06 13.76 -43.72
CA SER A 9 55.73 13.37 -44.12
C SER A 9 54.76 13.73 -42.91
N PHE A 10 53.85 14.66 -43.13
CA PHE A 10 52.82 15.09 -42.19
C PHE A 10 51.84 13.93 -41.85
N TRP A 11 51.75 12.96 -42.74
CA TRP A 11 50.80 11.85 -42.65
C TRP A 11 50.94 10.97 -41.42
N PRO A 12 52.11 10.56 -40.94
CA PRO A 12 52.20 9.72 -39.73
C PRO A 12 51.62 10.40 -38.47
N SER A 13 51.95 11.67 -38.28
CA SER A 13 51.46 12.44 -37.12
C SER A 13 49.92 12.66 -37.18
N TYR A 14 49.38 12.88 -38.38
CA TYR A 14 47.93 13.04 -38.56
C TYR A 14 47.18 11.72 -38.23
N VAL A 15 47.67 10.59 -38.74
CA VAL A 15 47.09 9.26 -38.50
C VAL A 15 47.12 8.92 -37.02
N ASP A 16 48.22 9.25 -36.32
CA ASP A 16 48.37 8.98 -34.90
C ASP A 16 47.33 9.78 -34.06
N ILE A 17 47.16 11.07 -34.35
CA ILE A 17 46.16 11.94 -33.68
C ILE A 17 44.74 11.39 -33.94
N VAL A 18 44.38 11.05 -35.16
CA VAL A 18 43.06 10.56 -35.52
C VAL A 18 42.78 9.21 -34.84
N THR A 19 43.77 8.31 -34.83
CA THR A 19 43.64 6.99 -34.19
C THR A 19 43.48 7.12 -32.69
N THR A 20 44.25 8.02 -32.06
CA THR A 20 44.14 8.29 -30.62
C THR A 20 42.78 8.87 -30.28
N LEU A 21 42.29 9.86 -31.08
CA LEU A 21 40.97 10.44 -30.89
C LEU A 21 39.85 9.39 -31.02
N PHE A 22 39.97 8.52 -32.04
CA PHE A 22 39.04 7.43 -32.27
C PHE A 22 39.04 6.45 -31.07
N ALA A 23 40.22 6.06 -30.57
CA ALA A 23 40.34 5.19 -29.41
C ALA A 23 39.68 5.81 -28.17
N ILE A 24 39.88 7.11 -27.90
CA ILE A 24 39.23 7.83 -26.81
C ILE A 24 37.70 7.82 -26.99
N MET A 25 37.18 8.07 -28.18
CA MET A 25 35.73 8.03 -28.46
C MET A 25 35.15 6.64 -28.22
N VAL A 26 35.83 5.58 -28.63
CA VAL A 26 35.38 4.19 -28.37
C VAL A 26 35.31 3.89 -26.89
N VAL A 27 36.32 4.31 -26.11
CA VAL A 27 36.33 4.13 -24.66
C VAL A 27 35.18 4.92 -23.97
N LEU A 28 35.00 6.19 -24.38
CA LEU A 28 33.90 7.01 -23.85
C LEU A 28 32.53 6.41 -24.19
N PHE A 29 32.38 5.91 -25.42
CA PHE A 29 31.15 5.23 -25.84
C PHE A 29 30.88 3.97 -24.98
N ALA A 30 31.91 3.12 -24.80
CA ALA A 30 31.80 1.91 -24.00
C ALA A 30 31.39 2.21 -22.53
N VAL A 31 32.01 3.22 -21.93
CA VAL A 31 31.65 3.66 -20.54
C VAL A 31 30.24 4.23 -20.51
N SER A 32 29.85 5.06 -21.47
CA SER A 32 28.51 5.64 -21.56
C SER A 32 27.44 4.57 -21.75
N TYR A 33 27.70 3.61 -22.63
CA TYR A 33 26.81 2.48 -22.87
C TYR A 33 26.65 1.60 -21.63
N SER A 34 27.74 1.30 -20.94
CA SER A 34 27.69 0.55 -19.67
C SER A 34 26.84 1.25 -18.63
N ARG A 35 27.05 2.55 -18.43
CA ARG A 35 26.24 3.36 -17.52
C ARG A 35 24.76 3.41 -17.92
N PHE A 36 24.48 3.52 -19.22
CA PHE A 36 23.11 3.50 -19.72
C PHE A 36 22.40 2.19 -19.40
N ARG A 37 23.06 1.05 -19.61
CA ARG A 37 22.52 -0.29 -19.29
C ARG A 37 22.19 -0.45 -17.81
N VAL A 38 23.05 0.05 -16.91
CA VAL A 38 22.79 0.01 -15.48
C VAL A 38 21.57 0.85 -15.12
N LYS A 39 21.49 2.09 -15.65
CA LYS A 39 20.34 2.96 -15.41
C LYS A 39 19.04 2.41 -16.00
N GLU A 40 19.08 1.81 -17.17
CA GLU A 40 17.93 1.14 -17.77
C GLU A 40 17.41 0.02 -16.87
N ALA A 41 18.30 -0.80 -16.31
CA ALA A 41 17.92 -1.88 -15.39
C ALA A 41 17.31 -1.34 -14.09
N GLU A 42 17.83 -0.23 -13.56
CA GLU A 42 17.24 0.43 -12.38
C GLU A 42 15.85 1.01 -12.69
N LEU A 43 15.68 1.69 -13.82
CA LEU A 43 14.40 2.24 -14.24
C LEU A 43 13.35 1.15 -14.46
N ARG A 44 13.72 0.02 -15.04
CA ARG A 44 12.81 -1.14 -15.18
C ARG A 44 12.35 -1.63 -13.82
N LYS A 45 13.27 -1.79 -12.85
CA LYS A 45 12.89 -2.20 -11.48
C LYS A 45 11.93 -1.21 -10.81
N ILE A 46 12.11 0.09 -11.03
CA ILE A 46 11.21 1.12 -10.52
C ILE A 46 9.84 1.04 -11.21
N ALA A 47 9.81 0.85 -12.51
CA ALA A 47 8.58 0.69 -13.28
C ALA A 47 7.80 -0.55 -12.82
N ASP A 48 8.46 -1.69 -12.64
CA ASP A 48 7.84 -2.92 -12.15
C ASP A 48 7.23 -2.72 -10.76
N LYS A 49 7.96 -2.06 -9.85
CA LYS A 49 7.43 -1.72 -8.51
C LYS A 49 6.23 -0.76 -8.57
N TYR A 50 6.26 0.21 -9.48
CA TYR A 50 5.14 1.14 -9.65
C TYR A 50 3.90 0.42 -10.15
N GLU A 51 4.04 -0.47 -11.13
CA GLU A 51 2.95 -1.31 -11.65
C GLU A 51 2.34 -2.18 -10.53
N GLU A 52 3.18 -2.75 -9.68
CA GLU A 52 2.76 -3.55 -8.55
C GLU A 52 1.96 -2.73 -7.52
N ILE A 53 2.50 -1.58 -7.12
CA ILE A 53 1.79 -0.65 -6.21
C ILE A 53 0.44 -0.25 -6.81
N LYS A 54 0.39 0.05 -8.12
CA LYS A 54 -0.85 0.40 -8.81
C LYS A 54 -1.89 -0.72 -8.74
N LYS A 55 -1.46 -1.98 -8.91
CA LYS A 55 -2.35 -3.15 -8.77
C LYS A 55 -2.90 -3.30 -7.35
N ILE A 56 -2.05 -3.06 -6.34
CA ILE A 56 -2.47 -3.05 -4.93
C ILE A 56 -3.56 -2.01 -4.72
N TYR A 57 -3.32 -0.77 -5.14
CA TYR A 57 -4.31 0.30 -5.02
C TYR A 57 -5.63 -0.05 -5.69
N GLN A 58 -5.60 -0.55 -6.93
CA GLN A 58 -6.81 -0.96 -7.64
C GLN A 58 -7.56 -2.10 -6.93
N THR A 59 -6.85 -3.06 -6.34
CA THR A 59 -7.48 -4.15 -5.61
C THR A 59 -8.13 -3.66 -4.32
N VAL A 60 -7.48 -2.74 -3.62
CA VAL A 60 -8.03 -2.15 -2.38
C VAL A 60 -9.19 -1.20 -2.70
N GLU A 61 -9.09 -0.41 -3.76
CA GLU A 61 -10.16 0.50 -4.19
C GLU A 61 -11.42 -0.25 -4.61
N ASN A 62 -11.27 -1.44 -5.17
CA ASN A 62 -12.37 -2.31 -5.60
C ASN A 62 -12.99 -3.17 -4.47
N ILE A 63 -12.69 -2.88 -3.20
CA ILE A 63 -13.39 -3.52 -2.08
C ILE A 63 -14.90 -3.27 -2.18
N ASP A 64 -15.71 -4.22 -1.76
CA ASP A 64 -17.17 -4.16 -1.94
C ASP A 64 -17.77 -2.86 -1.39
N SER A 65 -18.24 -2.04 -2.30
CA SER A 65 -18.86 -0.74 -2.02
C SER A 65 -20.18 -0.84 -1.23
N THR A 66 -20.74 -2.04 -1.06
CA THR A 66 -21.90 -2.30 -0.19
C THR A 66 -21.56 -2.05 1.27
N TYR A 67 -20.33 -2.37 1.67
CA TYR A 67 -19.88 -2.27 3.07
C TYR A 67 -18.94 -1.10 3.30
N PHE A 68 -18.25 -0.63 2.26
CA PHE A 68 -17.22 0.39 2.38
C PHE A 68 -17.43 1.56 1.41
N ALA A 69 -16.99 2.76 1.83
CA ALA A 69 -16.83 3.91 0.96
C ALA A 69 -15.36 4.32 0.97
N TYR A 70 -14.79 4.57 -0.19
CA TYR A 70 -13.44 5.07 -0.27
C TYR A 70 -13.41 6.59 -0.07
N ASP A 71 -12.60 7.04 0.88
CA ASP A 71 -12.31 8.46 1.12
C ASP A 71 -10.95 8.80 0.51
N SER A 72 -10.97 9.51 -0.61
CA SER A 72 -9.76 9.90 -1.33
C SER A 72 -8.92 10.96 -0.61
N THR A 73 -9.52 11.73 0.29
CA THR A 73 -8.82 12.78 1.06
C THR A 73 -7.88 12.16 2.08
N TYR A 74 -8.37 11.15 2.80
CA TYR A 74 -7.60 10.45 3.82
C TYR A 74 -7.02 9.11 3.38
N VAL A 75 -7.26 8.73 2.11
CA VAL A 75 -6.77 7.48 1.49
C VAL A 75 -7.15 6.25 2.32
N LYS A 76 -8.40 6.20 2.78
CA LYS A 76 -8.91 5.13 3.63
C LYS A 76 -10.32 4.70 3.23
N HIS A 77 -10.70 3.49 3.65
CA HIS A 77 -12.07 2.98 3.49
C HIS A 77 -12.88 3.26 4.76
N ILE A 78 -14.02 3.88 4.58
CA ILE A 78 -14.97 4.16 5.65
C ILE A 78 -16.02 3.05 5.66
N PHE A 79 -16.25 2.48 6.84
CA PHE A 79 -17.26 1.47 7.06
C PHE A 79 -18.67 2.07 6.99
N LYS A 80 -19.47 1.64 6.01
CA LYS A 80 -20.82 2.19 5.76
C LYS A 80 -21.90 1.66 6.69
N ILE A 81 -21.64 0.62 7.47
CA ILE A 81 -22.62 0.07 8.38
C ILE A 81 -22.74 1.00 9.56
N GLN A 82 -23.87 1.71 9.65
CA GLN A 82 -24.12 2.60 10.76
C GLN A 82 -24.38 1.80 12.04
N VAL A 83 -23.47 1.96 13.00
CA VAL A 83 -23.59 1.42 14.35
C VAL A 83 -23.74 2.60 15.29
N THR A 84 -24.99 2.88 15.69
CA THR A 84 -25.28 3.99 16.59
C THR A 84 -25.23 3.50 18.03
N TYR A 85 -24.24 3.96 18.78
CA TYR A 85 -24.11 3.68 20.21
C TYR A 85 -24.83 4.74 21.03
N GLN A 86 -25.36 4.34 22.20
CA GLN A 86 -25.76 5.30 23.21
C GLN A 86 -24.53 6.03 23.78
N LYS A 87 -24.77 7.16 24.45
CA LYS A 87 -23.69 7.96 25.05
C LYS A 87 -22.90 7.13 26.06
N GLY A 88 -21.59 7.06 25.87
CA GLY A 88 -20.69 6.27 26.72
C GLY A 88 -20.69 4.76 26.46
N GLU A 89 -21.46 4.25 25.49
CA GLU A 89 -21.51 2.83 25.16
C GLU A 89 -20.51 2.47 24.04
N PHE A 90 -19.94 1.27 24.14
CA PHE A 90 -19.00 0.70 23.17
C PHE A 90 -19.25 -0.79 22.89
N ASP A 91 -20.07 -1.47 23.74
CA ASP A 91 -20.33 -2.91 23.63
C ASP A 91 -21.27 -3.20 22.47
N LEU A 92 -20.72 -3.83 21.44
CA LEU A 92 -21.44 -4.19 20.22
C LEU A 92 -22.50 -5.28 20.48
N TYR A 93 -22.26 -6.21 21.40
CA TYR A 93 -23.22 -7.26 21.75
C TYR A 93 -24.40 -6.70 22.52
N LYS A 94 -24.15 -5.79 23.46
CA LYS A 94 -25.21 -5.11 24.24
C LYS A 94 -26.09 -4.30 23.30
N LEU A 95 -25.46 -3.59 22.33
CA LEU A 95 -26.19 -2.85 21.30
C LEU A 95 -27.12 -3.76 20.49
N MET A 96 -26.69 -4.97 20.13
CA MET A 96 -27.50 -5.93 19.39
C MET A 96 -28.61 -6.54 20.26
N ALA A 97 -28.34 -6.76 21.54
CA ALA A 97 -29.33 -7.30 22.50
C ALA A 97 -30.44 -6.30 22.85
N ASP A 98 -30.11 -5.01 22.94
CA ASP A 98 -31.05 -3.94 23.30
C ASP A 98 -32.03 -3.57 22.16
N ARG A 99 -31.89 -4.14 20.99
CA ARG A 99 -32.80 -3.88 19.88
C ARG A 99 -34.12 -4.59 20.08
N THR A 100 -35.17 -3.83 20.11
CA THR A 100 -36.55 -4.32 20.17
C THR A 100 -36.97 -5.13 18.98
N ASN A 101 -36.27 -4.92 17.82
CA ASN A 101 -36.51 -5.69 16.63
C ASN A 101 -35.33 -6.67 16.38
N ARG A 102 -35.58 -7.94 16.70
CA ARG A 102 -34.61 -9.03 16.56
C ARG A 102 -34.12 -9.22 15.13
N ALA A 103 -34.99 -8.99 14.13
CA ALA A 103 -34.61 -9.10 12.72
C ALA A 103 -33.62 -8.03 12.27
N GLU A 104 -33.69 -6.81 12.80
CA GLU A 104 -32.72 -5.75 12.55
C GLU A 104 -31.38 -6.06 13.20
N ALA A 105 -31.38 -6.59 14.41
CA ALA A 105 -30.15 -7.00 15.11
C ALA A 105 -29.44 -8.12 14.34
N ASP A 106 -30.17 -9.12 13.86
CA ASP A 106 -29.61 -10.22 13.08
C ASP A 106 -29.09 -9.71 11.71
N THR A 107 -29.80 -8.78 11.08
CA THR A 107 -29.35 -8.15 9.83
C THR A 107 -28.05 -7.38 10.03
N LEU A 108 -27.97 -6.57 11.09
CA LEU A 108 -26.76 -5.83 11.44
C LEU A 108 -25.58 -6.77 11.69
N ARG A 109 -25.81 -7.83 12.47
CA ARG A 109 -24.80 -8.86 12.74
C ARG A 109 -24.26 -9.49 11.45
N LYS A 110 -25.15 -9.92 10.54
CA LYS A 110 -24.77 -10.52 9.26
C LYS A 110 -23.94 -9.55 8.40
N ARG A 111 -24.36 -8.28 8.35
CA ARG A 111 -23.63 -7.26 7.58
C ARG A 111 -22.24 -6.98 8.13
N ILE A 112 -22.09 -6.91 9.47
CA ILE A 112 -20.78 -6.71 10.10
C ILE A 112 -19.86 -7.92 9.83
N ILE A 113 -20.39 -9.14 9.91
CA ILE A 113 -19.63 -10.36 9.58
C ILE A 113 -19.20 -10.35 8.11
N ALA A 114 -20.15 -10.10 7.20
CA ALA A 114 -19.86 -10.06 5.76
C ALA A 114 -18.77 -9.02 5.41
N ALA A 115 -18.83 -7.85 6.02
CA ALA A 115 -17.80 -6.83 5.83
C ALA A 115 -16.41 -7.28 6.33
N GLY A 116 -16.33 -7.95 7.46
CA GLY A 116 -15.06 -8.50 7.96
C GLY A 116 -14.52 -9.62 7.05
N GLN A 117 -15.41 -10.47 6.52
CA GLN A 117 -15.03 -11.49 5.53
C GLN A 117 -14.51 -10.86 4.24
N GLU A 118 -15.10 -9.77 3.80
CA GLU A 118 -14.66 -9.03 2.61
C GLU A 118 -13.26 -8.45 2.78
N ILE A 119 -12.95 -7.84 3.95
CA ILE A 119 -11.58 -7.39 4.27
C ILE A 119 -10.61 -8.58 4.21
N LYS A 120 -10.96 -9.69 4.87
CA LYS A 120 -10.11 -10.89 4.91
C LYS A 120 -9.85 -11.42 3.49
N ARG A 121 -10.88 -11.51 2.65
CA ARG A 121 -10.78 -11.92 1.25
C ARG A 121 -9.89 -10.99 0.44
N THR A 122 -10.06 -9.68 0.60
CA THR A 122 -9.25 -8.68 -0.09
C THR A 122 -7.77 -8.79 0.26
N VAL A 123 -7.45 -8.93 1.55
CA VAL A 123 -6.05 -9.12 2.00
C VAL A 123 -5.47 -10.43 1.48
N GLN A 124 -6.24 -11.54 1.50
CA GLN A 124 -5.81 -12.81 0.93
C GLN A 124 -5.56 -12.72 -0.58
N ASN A 125 -6.41 -12.02 -1.32
CA ASN A 125 -6.21 -11.79 -2.75
C ASN A 125 -4.93 -11.00 -3.01
N LEU A 126 -4.68 -9.94 -2.24
CA LEU A 126 -3.45 -9.16 -2.31
C LEU A 126 -2.20 -10.03 -2.05
N GLN A 127 -2.24 -10.88 -1.03
CA GLN A 127 -1.15 -11.81 -0.72
C GLN A 127 -0.90 -12.83 -1.84
N ASN A 128 -1.97 -13.31 -2.48
CA ASN A 128 -1.87 -14.26 -3.58
C ASN A 128 -1.38 -13.65 -4.90
N MET A 129 -1.53 -12.33 -5.07
CA MET A 129 -1.05 -11.60 -6.25
C MET A 129 0.46 -11.38 -6.24
N HIS A 130 1.08 -11.46 -5.07
CA HIS A 130 2.50 -11.20 -4.94
C HIS A 130 3.33 -12.48 -5.08
N ASP A 131 4.37 -12.42 -5.89
CA ASP A 131 5.40 -13.45 -5.94
C ASP A 131 6.00 -13.62 -4.54
N LYS A 132 6.16 -14.87 -4.10
CA LYS A 132 6.74 -15.24 -2.80
C LYS A 132 8.14 -14.66 -2.52
N LYS A 133 8.71 -13.96 -3.51
CA LYS A 133 10.02 -13.28 -3.41
C LYS A 133 9.96 -11.88 -2.83
N GLN A 134 8.76 -11.30 -2.65
CA GLN A 134 8.62 -9.96 -2.11
C GLN A 134 7.99 -10.03 -0.72
N ASP A 135 8.71 -9.52 0.28
CA ASP A 135 8.26 -9.48 1.68
C ASP A 135 7.30 -8.27 1.90
N ILE A 136 6.14 -8.28 1.18
CA ILE A 136 5.11 -7.26 1.35
C ILE A 136 4.16 -7.69 2.46
N LYS A 137 4.05 -6.86 3.48
CA LYS A 137 3.16 -7.07 4.62
C LYS A 137 1.99 -6.12 4.57
N TYR A 138 0.80 -6.63 4.81
CA TYR A 138 -0.42 -5.84 4.87
C TYR A 138 -0.83 -5.66 6.32
N LEU A 139 -1.16 -4.42 6.69
CA LEU A 139 -1.67 -4.08 8.02
C LEU A 139 -3.12 -3.62 7.89
N VAL A 140 -4.03 -4.29 8.59
CA VAL A 140 -5.41 -3.85 8.74
C VAL A 140 -5.51 -2.98 9.99
N VAL A 141 -5.81 -1.69 9.81
CA VAL A 141 -6.01 -0.73 10.90
C VAL A 141 -7.50 -0.50 11.07
N ILE A 142 -8.01 -0.73 12.29
CA ILE A 142 -9.40 -0.48 12.64
C ILE A 142 -9.44 0.80 13.48
N GLU A 143 -10.03 1.85 12.91
CA GLU A 143 -10.25 3.11 13.61
C GLU A 143 -11.68 3.16 14.18
N GLY A 144 -11.81 3.35 15.48
CA GLY A 144 -13.09 3.68 16.09
C GLY A 144 -13.33 5.18 16.05
N GLN A 145 -14.59 5.57 16.03
CA GLN A 145 -14.99 6.97 16.09
C GLN A 145 -15.96 7.19 17.27
N ALA A 146 -15.77 8.29 17.98
CA ALA A 146 -16.71 8.81 18.96
C ALA A 146 -17.26 10.15 18.46
N SER A 147 -18.45 10.54 18.97
CA SER A 147 -19.06 11.83 18.62
C SER A 147 -18.25 12.99 19.19
N ALA A 148 -18.29 14.13 18.51
CA ALA A 148 -17.62 15.36 18.96
C ALA A 148 -18.39 16.10 20.06
N ASP A 149 -19.25 15.38 20.82
CA ASP A 149 -20.14 15.94 21.83
C ASP A 149 -19.45 16.31 23.17
N GLY A 150 -18.11 16.20 23.22
CA GLY A 150 -17.35 16.54 24.41
C GLY A 150 -17.55 15.57 25.59
N TYR A 151 -17.93 14.30 25.31
CA TYR A 151 -18.07 13.31 26.35
C TYR A 151 -16.75 13.12 27.12
N TYR A 152 -16.79 13.51 28.38
CA TYR A 152 -15.67 13.37 29.31
C TYR A 152 -16.21 13.17 30.73
N VAL A 153 -15.87 12.05 31.34
CA VAL A 153 -16.16 11.75 32.75
C VAL A 153 -14.86 11.85 33.56
N ASN A 154 -13.80 11.24 33.07
CA ASN A 154 -12.47 11.29 33.65
C ASN A 154 -11.44 10.84 32.59
N PRO A 155 -10.10 10.84 32.84
CA PRO A 155 -9.10 10.40 31.89
C PRO A 155 -9.28 8.99 31.33
N TYR A 156 -10.01 8.14 32.01
CA TYR A 156 -10.29 6.74 31.62
C TYR A 156 -11.65 6.56 30.92
N PHE A 157 -12.50 7.58 30.93
CA PHE A 157 -13.83 7.58 30.32
C PHE A 157 -14.07 8.90 29.59
N ASN A 158 -13.61 8.94 28.34
CA ASN A 158 -13.74 10.07 27.42
C ASN A 158 -13.89 9.59 25.97
N ASN A 159 -14.06 10.51 25.04
CA ASN A 159 -14.25 10.17 23.62
C ASN A 159 -13.08 9.41 23.01
N ASP A 160 -11.84 9.68 23.41
CA ASP A 160 -10.66 8.98 22.90
C ASP A 160 -10.67 7.51 23.31
N VAL A 161 -10.96 7.25 24.59
CA VAL A 161 -11.08 5.89 25.12
C VAL A 161 -12.26 5.16 24.50
N LEU A 162 -13.40 5.84 24.29
CA LEU A 162 -14.56 5.24 23.63
C LEU A 162 -14.27 4.85 22.20
N SER A 163 -13.57 5.70 21.44
CA SER A 163 -13.19 5.38 20.06
C SER A 163 -12.31 4.14 20.00
N TYR A 164 -11.32 4.05 20.87
CA TYR A 164 -10.47 2.87 21.00
C TYR A 164 -11.27 1.60 21.38
N GLN A 165 -12.14 1.70 22.38
CA GLN A 165 -12.96 0.57 22.82
C GLN A 165 -13.90 0.07 21.73
N ARG A 166 -14.52 0.96 20.95
CA ARG A 166 -15.38 0.60 19.80
C ARG A 166 -14.59 -0.16 18.72
N ALA A 167 -13.39 0.29 18.40
CA ALA A 167 -12.52 -0.42 17.47
C ALA A 167 -12.12 -1.81 18.00
N LEU A 168 -11.78 -1.88 19.28
CA LEU A 168 -11.39 -3.14 19.93
C LEU A 168 -12.55 -4.14 19.99
N GLU A 169 -13.77 -3.68 20.29
CA GLU A 169 -14.97 -4.54 20.32
C GLU A 169 -15.34 -5.05 18.93
N LEU A 170 -15.19 -4.24 17.88
CA LEU A 170 -15.38 -4.70 16.52
C LEU A 170 -14.35 -5.77 16.15
N HIS A 171 -13.09 -5.58 16.50
CA HIS A 171 -12.04 -6.59 16.28
C HIS A 171 -12.34 -7.89 17.04
N ARG A 172 -12.75 -7.81 18.33
CA ARG A 172 -13.14 -8.97 19.13
C ARG A 172 -14.35 -9.69 18.55
N PHE A 173 -15.33 -8.94 18.07
CA PHE A 173 -16.52 -9.48 17.43
C PHE A 173 -16.16 -10.28 16.17
N TRP A 174 -15.30 -9.74 15.31
CA TRP A 174 -14.83 -10.46 14.13
C TRP A 174 -14.04 -11.71 14.50
N LYS A 175 -13.14 -11.61 15.45
CA LYS A 175 -12.35 -12.76 15.92
C LYS A 175 -13.23 -13.88 16.46
N LYS A 176 -14.28 -13.57 17.22
CA LYS A 176 -15.24 -14.54 17.75
C LYS A 176 -16.10 -15.20 16.64
N ASN A 177 -16.26 -14.53 15.50
CA ASN A 177 -16.94 -15.05 14.33
C ASN A 177 -15.96 -15.61 13.26
N GLU A 178 -14.79 -16.10 13.67
CA GLU A 178 -13.77 -16.76 12.84
C GLU A 178 -13.11 -15.84 11.80
N ILE A 179 -13.25 -14.54 11.95
CA ILE A 179 -12.59 -13.53 11.11
C ILE A 179 -11.39 -13.01 11.90
N ASP A 180 -10.27 -13.73 11.83
CA ASP A 180 -9.03 -13.35 12.48
C ASP A 180 -8.01 -12.85 11.44
N PHE A 181 -7.63 -11.59 11.56
CA PHE A 181 -6.62 -10.97 10.71
C PHE A 181 -5.19 -11.31 11.14
N SER A 182 -4.99 -11.76 12.38
CA SER A 182 -3.66 -12.19 12.87
C SER A 182 -3.20 -13.53 12.28
N SER A 183 -4.13 -14.31 11.75
CA SER A 183 -3.87 -15.60 11.09
C SER A 183 -3.44 -15.46 9.63
N LEU A 184 -3.48 -14.25 9.08
CA LEU A 184 -2.98 -13.99 7.74
C LEU A 184 -1.45 -14.17 7.72
N PRO A 185 -0.89 -14.81 6.68
CA PRO A 185 0.57 -15.02 6.58
C PRO A 185 1.31 -13.69 6.78
N LYS A 186 2.31 -13.74 7.67
CA LYS A 186 3.17 -12.56 7.95
C LYS A 186 4.20 -12.41 6.89
#